data_124b374562cc8dafd113068c681a8fd1
#
_entry.id   124b374562cc8dafd113068c681a8fd1
#
_cell.length_a   1.000
_cell.length_b   1.000
_cell.length_c   1.000
_cell.angle_alpha   90.00
_cell.angle_beta   90.00
_cell.angle_gamma   90.00
#
_symmetry.space_group_name_H-M   'P 1'
#
loop_
_entity.id
_entity.type
_entity.pdbx_description
1 polymer ?
#
loop_
_entity_poly.entity_id
_entity_poly.type
_entity_poly.pdbx_seq_one_letter_code
_entity_poly.pdbx_strand_id
1 'polypeptide(L)'
;MTYYDDAKKLVRYAKNKFDEIRASYDRSLHKQTIESELLIEIKNLMENLRSALDFTARGLFDKYGISPKSNIKIYFPYATEGQSKSDFQKQNRIEKCIPGLTASRPDIVAEIESYQYFSDPSNRWLPRFMDLNNKNKHQQLTPQIRKETKQLKITSGGTSISLGQGASISMGPGSQIRMGKMIIPGGQKFDVNNPPATLGDGIKEVITWVSFHFSSNDQPVIPFLKQCINGVENIVEKLSKL
;
A
#
# COMPACT_ATOMS: atom_id res chain seq x y z
N MET A 1 -21.45 8.04 23.25
CA MET A 1 -20.51 7.42 22.27
C MET A 1 -20.55 8.28 21.03
N THR A 2 -19.45 8.81 20.57
CA THR A 2 -19.37 9.73 19.44
C THR A 2 -18.96 8.97 18.17
N TYR A 3 -19.23 9.55 16.99
CA TYR A 3 -18.74 9.00 15.72
C TYR A 3 -17.20 8.85 15.71
N TYR A 4 -16.49 9.75 16.37
CA TYR A 4 -15.03 9.65 16.52
C TYR A 4 -14.60 8.45 17.36
N ASP A 5 -15.35 8.11 18.41
CA ASP A 5 -15.06 6.92 19.22
C ASP A 5 -15.23 5.64 18.37
N ASP A 6 -16.26 5.59 17.54
CA ASP A 6 -16.50 4.45 16.67
C ASP A 6 -15.46 4.39 15.56
N ALA A 7 -15.07 5.52 14.96
CA ALA A 7 -13.96 5.58 14.00
C ALA A 7 -12.66 5.03 14.61
N LYS A 8 -12.29 5.44 15.82
CA LYS A 8 -11.09 4.95 16.54
C LYS A 8 -11.16 3.45 16.84
N LYS A 9 -12.35 2.93 17.19
CA LYS A 9 -12.54 1.48 17.39
C LYS A 9 -12.32 0.69 16.11
N LEU A 10 -12.83 1.17 14.97
CA LEU A 10 -12.64 0.52 13.68
C LEU A 10 -11.17 0.50 13.26
N VAL A 11 -10.44 1.60 13.47
CA VAL A 11 -9.00 1.63 13.22
C VAL A 11 -8.26 0.64 14.09
N ARG A 12 -8.55 0.60 15.38
CA ARG A 12 -7.92 -0.36 16.31
C ARG A 12 -8.25 -1.80 15.93
N TYR A 13 -9.49 -2.09 15.56
CA TYR A 13 -9.89 -3.41 15.08
C TYR A 13 -9.10 -3.79 13.79
N ALA A 14 -8.99 -2.85 12.84
CA ALA A 14 -8.22 -3.09 11.61
C ALA A 14 -6.73 -3.36 11.90
N LYS A 15 -6.12 -2.68 12.88
CA LYS A 15 -4.74 -2.95 13.31
C LYS A 15 -4.57 -4.37 13.84
N ASN A 16 -5.44 -4.79 14.75
CA ASN A 16 -5.39 -6.15 15.31
C ASN A 16 -5.59 -7.21 14.21
N LYS A 17 -6.54 -6.97 13.30
CA LYS A 17 -6.82 -7.88 12.19
C LYS A 17 -5.70 -7.94 11.15
N PHE A 18 -4.94 -6.87 11.01
CA PHE A 18 -3.80 -6.84 10.10
C PHE A 18 -2.70 -7.85 10.48
N ASP A 19 -2.45 -8.09 11.75
CA ASP A 19 -1.46 -9.06 12.19
C ASP A 19 -1.89 -10.49 11.84
N GLU A 20 -3.18 -10.80 11.97
CA GLU A 20 -3.75 -12.09 11.54
C GLU A 20 -3.66 -12.26 10.01
N ILE A 21 -4.02 -11.21 9.25
CA ILE A 21 -3.91 -11.19 7.79
C ILE A 21 -2.46 -11.41 7.36
N ARG A 22 -1.50 -10.74 8.02
CA ARG A 22 -0.07 -10.90 7.74
C ARG A 22 0.38 -12.34 7.96
N ALA A 23 -0.01 -12.97 9.07
CA ALA A 23 0.32 -14.37 9.33
C ALA A 23 -0.29 -15.33 8.29
N SER A 24 -1.52 -15.07 7.84
CA SER A 24 -2.16 -15.84 6.76
C SER A 24 -1.48 -15.61 5.41
N TYR A 25 -1.09 -14.37 5.14
CA TYR A 25 -0.33 -14.00 3.94
C TYR A 25 1.03 -14.73 3.91
N ASP A 26 1.78 -14.74 5.01
CA ASP A 26 3.08 -15.42 5.09
C ASP A 26 2.92 -16.94 4.83
N ARG A 27 1.88 -17.59 5.37
CA ARG A 27 1.56 -18.99 5.05
C ARG A 27 1.24 -19.19 3.57
N SER A 28 0.51 -18.25 2.94
CA SER A 28 0.17 -18.30 1.51
C SER A 28 1.41 -18.18 0.61
N LEU A 29 2.44 -17.44 1.04
CA LEU A 29 3.73 -17.36 0.33
C LEU A 29 4.39 -18.74 0.25
N HIS A 30 4.38 -19.51 1.33
CA HIS A 30 4.93 -20.86 1.36
C HIS A 30 4.12 -21.84 0.49
N LYS A 31 2.79 -21.76 0.52
CA LYS A 31 1.89 -22.59 -0.31
C LYS A 31 1.84 -22.14 -1.77
N GLN A 32 2.35 -20.97 -2.09
CA GLN A 32 2.31 -20.33 -3.42
C GLN A 32 0.90 -20.06 -3.96
N THR A 33 -0.12 -20.14 -3.12
CA THR A 33 -1.53 -19.93 -3.44
C THR A 33 -2.16 -18.99 -2.43
N ILE A 34 -3.09 -18.14 -2.88
CA ILE A 34 -3.85 -17.25 -2.02
C ILE A 34 -5.16 -17.94 -1.65
N GLU A 35 -5.41 -18.09 -0.36
CA GLU A 35 -6.66 -18.64 0.16
C GLU A 35 -7.80 -17.61 -0.02
N SER A 36 -8.98 -18.09 -0.39
CA SER A 36 -10.16 -17.23 -0.60
C SER A 36 -10.53 -16.42 0.65
N GLU A 37 -10.36 -17.02 1.81
CA GLU A 37 -10.60 -16.41 3.12
C GLU A 37 -9.73 -15.17 3.32
N LEU A 38 -8.47 -15.22 2.89
CA LEU A 38 -7.55 -14.08 2.98
C LEU A 38 -8.05 -12.88 2.14
N LEU A 39 -8.62 -13.12 0.96
CA LEU A 39 -9.22 -12.05 0.14
C LEU A 39 -10.40 -11.39 0.85
N ILE A 40 -11.24 -12.19 1.52
CA ILE A 40 -12.40 -11.70 2.28
C ILE A 40 -11.93 -10.87 3.49
N GLU A 41 -10.93 -11.35 4.22
CA GLU A 41 -10.38 -10.64 5.38
C GLU A 41 -9.76 -9.29 4.99
N ILE A 42 -9.02 -9.25 3.88
CA ILE A 42 -8.46 -8.00 3.33
C ILE A 42 -9.58 -7.03 2.94
N LYS A 43 -10.61 -7.52 2.25
CA LYS A 43 -11.79 -6.70 1.91
C LYS A 43 -12.42 -6.11 3.17
N ASN A 44 -12.70 -6.93 4.18
CA ASN A 44 -13.34 -6.49 5.42
C ASN A 44 -12.48 -5.47 6.18
N LEU A 45 -11.17 -5.66 6.22
CA LEU A 45 -10.24 -4.70 6.79
C LEU A 45 -10.34 -3.35 6.08
N MET A 46 -10.33 -3.35 4.75
CA MET A 46 -10.43 -2.12 3.95
C MET A 46 -11.79 -1.43 4.14
N GLU A 47 -12.89 -2.18 4.21
CA GLU A 47 -14.24 -1.61 4.48
C GLU A 47 -14.34 -0.99 5.88
N ASN A 48 -13.72 -1.59 6.90
CA ASN A 48 -13.66 -1.01 8.24
C ASN A 48 -12.87 0.32 8.26
N LEU A 49 -11.73 0.37 7.57
CA LEU A 49 -10.97 1.63 7.44
C LEU A 49 -11.75 2.71 6.68
N ARG A 50 -12.49 2.34 5.63
CA ARG A 50 -13.37 3.25 4.91
C ARG A 50 -14.47 3.78 5.82
N SER A 51 -15.13 2.92 6.58
CA SER A 51 -16.15 3.30 7.54
C SER A 51 -15.62 4.24 8.63
N ALA A 52 -14.36 4.05 9.07
CA ALA A 52 -13.72 4.96 10.04
C ALA A 52 -13.57 6.38 9.47
N LEU A 53 -13.20 6.52 8.19
CA LEU A 53 -13.15 7.82 7.53
C LEU A 53 -14.55 8.44 7.40
N ASP A 54 -15.55 7.65 7.01
CA ASP A 54 -16.92 8.13 6.84
C ASP A 54 -17.56 8.52 8.19
N PHE A 55 -17.26 7.79 9.28
CA PHE A 55 -17.67 8.21 10.64
C PHE A 55 -16.96 9.49 11.08
N THR A 56 -15.69 9.67 10.72
CA THR A 56 -14.98 10.93 10.99
C THR A 56 -15.65 12.11 10.26
N ALA A 57 -15.99 11.93 8.97
CA ALA A 57 -16.74 12.93 8.22
C ALA A 57 -18.11 13.21 8.83
N ARG A 58 -18.80 12.17 9.32
CA ARG A 58 -20.09 12.32 10.03
C ARG A 58 -19.93 13.09 11.33
N GLY A 59 -18.90 12.84 12.12
CA GLY A 59 -18.60 13.61 13.34
C GLY A 59 -18.33 15.09 13.05
N LEU A 60 -17.62 15.40 11.97
CA LEU A 60 -17.43 16.78 11.51
C LEU A 60 -18.75 17.43 11.10
N PHE A 61 -19.58 16.71 10.37
CA PHE A 61 -20.90 17.20 9.95
C PHE A 61 -21.81 17.47 11.17
N ASP A 62 -21.89 16.57 12.12
CA ASP A 62 -22.72 16.75 13.33
C ASP A 62 -22.29 17.95 14.16
N LYS A 63 -20.99 18.27 14.17
CA LYS A 63 -20.43 19.38 14.97
C LYS A 63 -20.46 20.71 14.25
N TYR A 64 -20.24 20.73 12.94
CA TYR A 64 -20.01 21.95 12.17
C TYR A 64 -20.86 22.07 10.90
N GLY A 65 -21.59 21.02 10.54
CA GLY A 65 -22.38 20.98 9.31
C GLY A 65 -23.67 21.77 9.41
N ILE A 66 -24.22 22.05 8.23
CA ILE A 66 -25.56 22.63 8.10
C ILE A 66 -26.48 21.55 7.54
N SER A 67 -27.55 21.24 8.26
CA SER A 67 -28.53 20.25 7.80
C SER A 67 -29.11 20.64 6.45
N PRO A 68 -28.90 19.84 5.41
CA PRO A 68 -29.47 20.09 4.11
C PRO A 68 -30.98 19.81 4.11
N LYS A 69 -31.70 20.42 3.18
CA LYS A 69 -33.15 20.21 2.99
C LYS A 69 -33.51 18.80 2.46
N SER A 70 -32.52 17.97 2.13
CA SER A 70 -32.70 16.63 1.56
C SER A 70 -31.79 15.62 2.25
N ASN A 71 -32.11 14.31 2.16
CA ASN A 71 -31.27 13.23 2.66
C ASN A 71 -29.92 13.18 1.92
N ILE A 72 -28.88 13.75 2.52
CA ILE A 72 -27.52 13.72 1.99
C ILE A 72 -26.74 12.60 2.67
N LYS A 73 -26.00 11.85 1.88
CA LYS A 73 -25.07 10.85 2.37
C LYS A 73 -23.72 11.54 2.68
N ILE A 74 -23.32 11.48 3.93
CA ILE A 74 -22.05 12.04 4.42
C ILE A 74 -20.94 11.02 4.22
N TYR A 75 -19.87 11.42 3.52
CA TYR A 75 -18.68 10.61 3.25
C TYR A 75 -17.41 11.41 3.42
N PHE A 76 -16.30 10.73 3.65
CA PHE A 76 -15.00 11.38 3.65
C PHE A 76 -14.63 11.86 2.23
N PRO A 77 -14.35 13.18 2.04
CA PRO A 77 -13.99 13.72 0.73
C PRO A 77 -12.58 13.31 0.33
N TYR A 78 -12.41 12.85 -0.90
CA TYR A 78 -11.11 12.51 -1.47
C TYR A 78 -11.03 12.92 -2.95
N ALA A 79 -9.80 13.25 -3.38
CA ALA A 79 -9.46 13.48 -4.77
C ALA A 79 -9.15 12.15 -5.47
N THR A 80 -9.50 12.03 -6.73
CA THR A 80 -9.07 10.90 -7.58
C THR A 80 -7.60 11.05 -7.95
N GLU A 81 -6.93 9.95 -8.30
CA GLU A 81 -5.53 10.01 -8.75
C GLU A 81 -5.41 10.88 -10.01
N GLY A 82 -4.47 11.83 -10.00
CA GLY A 82 -4.28 12.80 -11.08
C GLY A 82 -5.18 14.05 -11.03
N GLN A 83 -6.15 14.11 -10.12
CA GLN A 83 -6.98 15.31 -9.96
C GLN A 83 -6.16 16.46 -9.36
N SER A 84 -6.25 17.65 -9.99
CA SER A 84 -5.61 18.86 -9.46
C SER A 84 -6.36 19.43 -8.25
N LYS A 85 -5.68 20.25 -7.45
CA LYS A 85 -6.31 21.01 -6.34
C LYS A 85 -7.44 21.90 -6.86
N SER A 86 -7.20 22.60 -7.97
CA SER A 86 -8.19 23.48 -8.59
C SER A 86 -9.45 22.71 -8.99
N ASP A 87 -9.32 21.52 -9.58
CA ASP A 87 -10.48 20.72 -9.99
C ASP A 87 -11.24 20.15 -8.79
N PHE A 88 -10.51 19.73 -7.74
CA PHE A 88 -11.13 19.28 -6.50
C PHE A 88 -11.97 20.39 -5.85
N GLN A 89 -11.44 21.61 -5.80
CA GLN A 89 -12.13 22.79 -5.25
C GLN A 89 -13.30 23.24 -6.15
N LYS A 90 -13.13 23.31 -7.47
CA LYS A 90 -14.19 23.64 -8.43
C LYS A 90 -15.36 22.66 -8.37
N GLN A 91 -15.09 21.38 -8.13
CA GLN A 91 -16.14 20.36 -7.93
C GLN A 91 -16.84 20.47 -6.56
N ASN A 92 -16.36 21.36 -5.69
CA ASN A 92 -16.90 21.58 -4.35
C ASN A 92 -17.01 20.29 -3.53
N ARG A 93 -15.98 19.43 -3.64
CA ARG A 93 -16.00 18.06 -3.09
C ARG A 93 -16.23 18.03 -1.59
N ILE A 94 -15.57 18.90 -0.83
CA ILE A 94 -15.71 18.94 0.63
C ILE A 94 -17.12 19.33 1.03
N GLU A 95 -17.66 20.40 0.44
CA GLU A 95 -19.01 20.88 0.71
C GLU A 95 -20.09 19.87 0.33
N LYS A 96 -19.92 19.13 -0.78
CA LYS A 96 -20.83 18.06 -1.19
C LYS A 96 -20.82 16.87 -0.22
N CYS A 97 -19.68 16.58 0.39
CA CYS A 97 -19.52 15.46 1.32
C CYS A 97 -19.86 15.83 2.76
N ILE A 98 -19.57 17.08 3.16
CA ILE A 98 -19.79 17.61 4.53
C ILE A 98 -20.36 19.02 4.41
N PRO A 99 -21.67 19.15 4.15
CA PRO A 99 -22.31 20.45 3.92
C PRO A 99 -22.13 21.41 5.09
N GLY A 100 -21.80 22.67 4.77
CA GLY A 100 -21.58 23.75 5.73
C GLY A 100 -20.17 23.81 6.30
N LEU A 101 -19.34 22.80 6.09
CA LEU A 101 -17.98 22.76 6.66
C LEU A 101 -17.11 23.88 6.07
N THR A 102 -17.24 24.16 4.78
CA THR A 102 -16.40 25.15 4.08
C THR A 102 -16.58 26.56 4.67
N ALA A 103 -17.80 26.90 5.05
CA ALA A 103 -18.09 28.21 5.64
C ALA A 103 -17.78 28.26 7.16
N SER A 104 -18.02 27.16 7.87
CA SER A 104 -17.92 27.14 9.36
C SER A 104 -16.49 26.91 9.86
N ARG A 105 -15.69 26.08 9.15
CA ARG A 105 -14.34 25.64 9.59
C ARG A 105 -13.36 25.54 8.41
N PRO A 106 -12.90 26.68 7.86
CA PRO A 106 -11.90 26.69 6.77
C PRO A 106 -10.57 26.04 7.17
N ASP A 107 -10.22 26.04 8.44
CA ASP A 107 -9.06 25.35 9.00
C ASP A 107 -9.15 23.83 8.84
N ILE A 108 -10.32 23.23 9.10
CA ILE A 108 -10.56 21.80 8.88
C ILE A 108 -10.56 21.47 7.38
N VAL A 109 -11.07 22.36 6.55
CA VAL A 109 -11.01 22.22 5.09
C VAL A 109 -9.57 22.13 4.62
N ALA A 110 -8.70 23.04 5.10
CA ALA A 110 -7.27 23.02 4.78
C ALA A 110 -6.59 21.73 5.26
N GLU A 111 -6.95 21.24 6.45
CA GLU A 111 -6.45 19.96 6.97
C GLU A 111 -6.89 18.78 6.10
N ILE A 112 -8.16 18.72 5.67
CA ILE A 112 -8.65 17.69 4.75
C ILE A 112 -7.94 17.76 3.39
N GLU A 113 -7.68 18.96 2.86
CA GLU A 113 -6.90 19.15 1.63
C GLU A 113 -5.46 18.67 1.78
N SER A 114 -4.85 18.80 2.95
CA SER A 114 -3.49 18.34 3.20
C SER A 114 -3.31 16.83 3.03
N TYR A 115 -4.36 16.04 3.23
CA TYR A 115 -4.35 14.58 3.02
C TYR A 115 -4.54 14.15 1.56
N GLN A 116 -4.80 15.10 0.65
CA GLN A 116 -5.04 14.75 -0.74
C GLN A 116 -3.72 14.56 -1.51
N TYR A 117 -3.79 13.73 -2.53
CA TYR A 117 -2.66 13.44 -3.41
C TYR A 117 -2.03 14.70 -4.05
N PHE A 118 -2.84 15.70 -4.39
CA PHE A 118 -2.34 16.95 -4.97
C PHE A 118 -1.55 17.82 -4.00
N SER A 119 -1.70 17.61 -2.68
CA SER A 119 -0.95 18.33 -1.66
C SER A 119 0.39 17.64 -1.34
N ASP A 120 0.40 16.30 -1.35
CA ASP A 120 1.60 15.49 -1.15
C ASP A 120 1.48 14.18 -1.96
N PRO A 121 2.44 13.90 -2.89
CA PRO A 121 2.46 12.64 -3.63
C PRO A 121 2.49 11.38 -2.76
N SER A 122 2.98 11.45 -1.52
CA SER A 122 2.96 10.32 -0.58
C SER A 122 1.54 9.90 -0.20
N ASN A 123 0.55 10.81 -0.35
CA ASN A 123 -0.87 10.55 -0.12
C ASN A 123 -1.56 9.81 -1.28
N ARG A 124 -0.81 9.34 -2.29
CA ARG A 124 -1.35 8.53 -3.40
C ARG A 124 -2.08 7.26 -2.91
N TRP A 125 -1.78 6.81 -1.70
CA TRP A 125 -2.48 5.68 -1.10
C TRP A 125 -3.99 5.92 -0.96
N LEU A 126 -4.42 7.15 -0.65
CA LEU A 126 -5.83 7.47 -0.38
C LEU A 126 -6.73 7.24 -1.60
N PRO A 127 -6.50 7.84 -2.80
CA PRO A 127 -7.31 7.53 -3.98
C PRO A 127 -7.27 6.06 -4.38
N ARG A 128 -6.13 5.39 -4.26
CA ARG A 128 -5.99 3.96 -4.57
C ARG A 128 -6.75 3.07 -3.61
N PHE A 129 -6.71 3.39 -2.32
CA PHE A 129 -7.51 2.75 -1.29
C PHE A 129 -9.01 2.89 -1.55
N MET A 130 -9.46 4.09 -1.90
CA MET A 130 -10.85 4.35 -2.22
C MET A 130 -11.33 3.61 -3.48
N ASP A 131 -10.49 3.55 -4.52
CA ASP A 131 -10.78 2.81 -5.75
C ASP A 131 -10.90 1.30 -5.50
N LEU A 132 -9.96 0.71 -4.75
CA LEU A 132 -10.01 -0.70 -4.35
C LEU A 132 -11.28 -1.03 -3.55
N ASN A 133 -11.65 -0.18 -2.58
CA ASN A 133 -12.89 -0.36 -1.83
C ASN A 133 -14.12 -0.33 -2.72
N ASN A 134 -14.19 0.61 -3.65
CA ASN A 134 -15.31 0.72 -4.58
C ASN A 134 -15.41 -0.53 -5.47
N LYS A 135 -14.29 -1.03 -5.99
CA LYS A 135 -14.24 -2.27 -6.78
C LYS A 135 -14.70 -3.48 -5.98
N ASN A 136 -14.17 -3.65 -4.77
CA ASN A 136 -14.53 -4.76 -3.87
C ASN A 136 -16.02 -4.74 -3.49
N LYS A 137 -16.63 -3.56 -3.41
CA LYS A 137 -18.04 -3.41 -3.03
C LYS A 137 -19.01 -3.69 -4.18
N HIS A 138 -18.65 -3.32 -5.41
CA HIS A 138 -19.58 -3.27 -6.52
C HIS A 138 -19.30 -4.26 -7.65
N GLN A 139 -18.15 -4.90 -7.68
CA GLN A 139 -17.77 -5.80 -8.77
C GLN A 139 -17.45 -7.21 -8.26
N GLN A 140 -16.26 -7.39 -7.70
CA GLN A 140 -15.77 -8.67 -7.16
C GLN A 140 -14.60 -8.42 -6.21
N LEU A 141 -14.25 -9.44 -5.41
CA LEU A 141 -13.02 -9.39 -4.61
C LEU A 141 -11.83 -9.12 -5.53
N THR A 142 -11.03 -8.09 -5.21
CA THR A 142 -9.87 -7.73 -6.03
C THR A 142 -8.87 -8.88 -6.03
N PRO A 143 -8.63 -9.52 -7.18
CA PRO A 143 -7.67 -10.61 -7.27
C PRO A 143 -6.26 -10.11 -6.91
N GLN A 144 -5.45 -11.03 -6.39
CA GLN A 144 -4.04 -10.77 -6.14
C GLN A 144 -3.21 -11.59 -7.11
N ILE A 145 -2.15 -10.98 -7.63
CA ILE A 145 -1.23 -11.62 -8.56
C ILE A 145 0.04 -11.95 -7.79
N ARG A 146 0.50 -13.19 -7.91
CA ARG A 146 1.79 -13.63 -7.41
C ARG A 146 2.89 -13.03 -8.27
N LYS A 147 3.86 -12.37 -7.63
CA LYS A 147 5.09 -11.90 -8.27
C LYS A 147 6.29 -12.60 -7.65
N GLU A 148 7.19 -13.00 -8.49
CA GLU A 148 8.48 -13.56 -8.10
C GLU A 148 9.59 -12.56 -8.42
N THR A 149 10.46 -12.35 -7.46
CA THR A 149 11.71 -11.61 -7.64
C THR A 149 12.86 -12.53 -7.25
N LYS A 150 13.82 -12.69 -8.15
CA LYS A 150 14.99 -13.55 -7.94
C LYS A 150 16.22 -12.71 -7.66
N GLN A 151 17.08 -13.21 -6.79
CA GLN A 151 18.38 -12.63 -6.47
C GLN A 151 19.44 -13.72 -6.52
N LEU A 152 20.47 -13.50 -7.33
CA LEU A 152 21.68 -14.31 -7.29
C LEU A 152 22.61 -13.76 -6.22
N LYS A 153 22.99 -14.59 -5.26
CA LYS A 153 23.99 -14.28 -4.23
C LYS A 153 25.18 -15.23 -4.38
N ILE A 154 26.37 -14.66 -4.48
CA ILE A 154 27.63 -15.40 -4.55
C ILE A 154 28.48 -14.97 -3.39
N THR A 155 28.95 -15.91 -2.56
CA THR A 155 29.70 -15.62 -1.33
C THR A 155 30.96 -16.48 -1.26
N SER A 156 32.10 -15.87 -0.95
CA SER A 156 33.34 -16.56 -0.64
C SER A 156 34.26 -15.68 0.21
N GLY A 157 34.88 -16.23 1.25
CA GLY A 157 35.88 -15.55 2.07
C GLY A 157 35.39 -14.25 2.71
N GLY A 158 34.12 -14.18 3.15
CA GLY A 158 33.52 -12.97 3.74
C GLY A 158 33.12 -11.89 2.74
N THR A 159 33.35 -12.09 1.45
CA THR A 159 32.94 -11.18 0.38
C THR A 159 31.69 -11.74 -0.32
N SER A 160 30.78 -10.87 -0.75
CA SER A 160 29.57 -11.27 -1.49
C SER A 160 29.28 -10.36 -2.68
N ILE A 161 28.75 -10.97 -3.75
CA ILE A 161 28.13 -10.28 -4.88
C ILE A 161 26.65 -10.64 -4.86
N SER A 162 25.79 -9.64 -5.00
CA SER A 162 24.34 -9.83 -5.12
C SER A 162 23.81 -9.15 -6.38
N LEU A 163 23.09 -9.90 -7.21
CA LEU A 163 22.45 -9.42 -8.44
C LEU A 163 20.95 -9.63 -8.33
N GLY A 164 20.19 -8.54 -8.36
CA GLY A 164 18.73 -8.58 -8.44
C GLY A 164 18.25 -8.92 -9.86
N GLN A 165 16.97 -9.14 -9.99
CA GLN A 165 16.32 -9.38 -11.28
C GLN A 165 16.56 -8.21 -12.25
N GLY A 166 16.98 -8.52 -13.48
CA GLY A 166 17.34 -7.53 -14.49
C GLY A 166 18.79 -7.02 -14.42
N ALA A 167 19.50 -7.24 -13.30
CA ALA A 167 20.92 -6.92 -13.22
C ALA A 167 21.78 -8.03 -13.81
N SER A 168 22.86 -7.66 -14.49
CA SER A 168 23.83 -8.60 -15.03
C SER A 168 25.26 -8.07 -14.93
N ILE A 169 26.22 -8.97 -14.85
CA ILE A 169 27.65 -8.67 -14.96
C ILE A 169 28.16 -9.31 -16.25
N SER A 170 28.88 -8.53 -17.07
CA SER A 170 29.54 -9.01 -18.26
C SER A 170 31.04 -8.76 -18.13
N MET A 171 31.84 -9.76 -18.43
CA MET A 171 33.30 -9.68 -18.36
C MET A 171 33.93 -10.17 -19.67
N GLY A 172 34.93 -9.44 -20.13
CA GLY A 172 35.67 -9.81 -21.31
C GLY A 172 36.52 -11.08 -21.11
N PRO A 173 36.95 -11.73 -22.20
CA PRO A 173 37.89 -12.84 -22.11
C PRO A 173 39.20 -12.45 -21.40
N GLY A 174 39.73 -13.34 -20.57
CA GLY A 174 40.96 -13.10 -19.81
C GLY A 174 40.79 -12.29 -18.50
N SER A 175 39.63 -11.66 -18.29
CA SER A 175 39.30 -11.02 -16.97
C SER A 175 38.84 -12.06 -15.94
N GLN A 176 38.85 -11.70 -14.69
CA GLN A 176 38.30 -12.55 -13.62
C GLN A 176 37.87 -11.72 -12.41
N ILE A 177 36.87 -12.20 -11.69
CA ILE A 177 36.54 -11.69 -10.35
C ILE A 177 37.08 -12.71 -9.34
N ARG A 178 37.87 -12.24 -8.38
CA ARG A 178 38.41 -13.06 -7.31
C ARG A 178 37.77 -12.69 -5.98
N MET A 179 37.21 -13.68 -5.28
CA MET A 179 36.53 -13.51 -4.00
C MET A 179 37.02 -14.59 -3.05
N GLY A 180 37.85 -14.25 -2.11
CA GLY A 180 38.49 -15.26 -1.23
C GLY A 180 39.17 -16.36 -2.05
N LYS A 181 38.69 -17.60 -1.89
CA LYS A 181 39.19 -18.77 -2.66
C LYS A 181 38.42 -19.05 -3.95
N MET A 182 37.36 -18.26 -4.25
CA MET A 182 36.56 -18.41 -5.46
C MET A 182 37.07 -17.50 -6.55
N ILE A 183 37.06 -17.99 -7.79
CA ILE A 183 37.35 -17.24 -9.00
C ILE A 183 36.14 -17.38 -9.93
N ILE A 184 35.65 -16.25 -10.44
CA ILE A 184 34.67 -16.20 -11.53
C ILE A 184 35.45 -15.82 -12.78
N PRO A 185 35.65 -16.74 -13.74
CA PRO A 185 36.42 -16.45 -14.97
C PRO A 185 35.62 -15.50 -15.88
N GLY A 186 36.35 -14.70 -16.63
CA GLY A 186 35.77 -13.81 -17.65
C GLY A 186 35.37 -14.55 -18.92
N GLY A 187 34.92 -13.77 -19.91
CA GLY A 187 34.38 -14.29 -21.18
C GLY A 187 32.93 -14.74 -21.08
N GLN A 188 32.25 -14.42 -19.96
CA GLN A 188 30.86 -14.76 -19.76
C GLN A 188 30.04 -13.55 -19.24
N LYS A 189 28.77 -13.54 -19.59
CA LYS A 189 27.75 -12.70 -18.97
C LYS A 189 26.93 -13.56 -18.03
N PHE A 190 26.70 -13.06 -16.83
CA PHE A 190 25.88 -13.78 -15.86
C PHE A 190 24.87 -12.88 -15.16
N ASP A 191 23.76 -13.46 -14.75
CA ASP A 191 22.66 -12.86 -14.05
C ASP A 191 21.95 -13.90 -13.16
N VAL A 192 20.80 -13.55 -12.61
CA VAL A 192 20.01 -14.43 -11.74
C VAL A 192 19.50 -15.70 -12.45
N ASN A 193 19.24 -15.64 -13.74
CA ASN A 193 18.76 -16.78 -14.55
C ASN A 193 19.90 -17.62 -15.12
N ASN A 194 21.08 -17.02 -15.22
CA ASN A 194 22.28 -17.65 -15.74
C ASN A 194 23.44 -17.38 -14.78
N PRO A 195 23.54 -18.11 -13.64
CA PRO A 195 24.61 -17.95 -12.68
C PRO A 195 25.98 -18.29 -13.28
N PRO A 196 27.08 -17.61 -12.88
CA PRO A 196 28.39 -17.83 -13.49
C PRO A 196 28.97 -19.20 -13.15
N ALA A 197 29.80 -19.72 -14.03
CA ALA A 197 30.76 -20.77 -13.68
C ALA A 197 31.77 -20.20 -12.67
N THR A 198 32.19 -21.02 -11.70
CA THR A 198 33.14 -20.62 -10.64
C THR A 198 34.18 -21.71 -10.45
N LEU A 199 35.40 -21.31 -10.05
CA LEU A 199 36.49 -22.19 -9.63
C LEU A 199 36.80 -21.91 -8.14
N GLY A 200 37.13 -22.97 -7.37
CA GLY A 200 37.41 -22.84 -5.96
C GLY A 200 36.19 -22.82 -5.04
N ASP A 201 36.40 -22.55 -3.77
CA ASP A 201 35.40 -22.69 -2.70
C ASP A 201 34.55 -21.44 -2.58
N GLY A 202 33.23 -21.61 -2.63
CA GLY A 202 32.25 -20.57 -2.37
C GLY A 202 30.82 -21.08 -2.57
N ILE A 203 29.86 -20.25 -2.18
CA ILE A 203 28.43 -20.56 -2.22
C ILE A 203 27.76 -19.71 -3.30
N LYS A 204 26.99 -20.33 -4.17
CA LYS A 204 26.08 -19.68 -5.13
C LYS A 204 24.66 -20.04 -4.78
N GLU A 205 23.84 -19.04 -4.55
CA GLU A 205 22.44 -19.21 -4.20
C GLU A 205 21.57 -18.34 -5.10
N VAL A 206 20.48 -18.92 -5.60
CA VAL A 206 19.40 -18.16 -6.22
C VAL A 206 18.25 -18.09 -5.23
N ILE A 207 18.08 -16.92 -4.62
CA ILE A 207 17.03 -16.66 -3.63
C ILE A 207 15.81 -16.16 -4.41
N THR A 208 14.67 -16.82 -4.23
CA THR A 208 13.40 -16.39 -4.83
C THR A 208 12.52 -15.77 -3.76
N TRP A 209 12.17 -14.51 -3.97
CA TRP A 209 11.22 -13.78 -3.15
C TRP A 209 9.85 -13.82 -3.82
N VAL A 210 8.84 -14.17 -3.07
CA VAL A 210 7.44 -14.16 -3.52
C VAL A 210 6.69 -13.05 -2.82
N SER A 211 5.90 -12.31 -3.58
CA SER A 211 4.97 -11.30 -3.06
C SER A 211 3.66 -11.36 -3.83
N PHE A 212 2.56 -10.97 -3.17
CA PHE A 212 1.28 -10.79 -3.83
C PHE A 212 0.98 -9.31 -4.00
N HIS A 213 0.44 -8.96 -5.18
CA HIS A 213 0.06 -7.61 -5.56
C HIS A 213 -1.40 -7.56 -5.93
N PHE A 214 -2.07 -6.46 -5.63
CA PHE A 214 -3.42 -6.24 -6.15
C PHE A 214 -3.39 -6.13 -7.68
N SER A 215 -4.20 -6.93 -8.37
CA SER A 215 -4.20 -6.99 -9.85
C SER A 215 -4.58 -5.66 -10.51
N SER A 216 -5.37 -4.84 -9.83
CA SER A 216 -5.92 -3.61 -10.41
C SER A 216 -4.96 -2.41 -10.38
N ASN A 217 -3.98 -2.37 -9.48
CA ASN A 217 -3.08 -1.21 -9.32
C ASN A 217 -1.63 -1.59 -9.01
N ASP A 218 -1.31 -2.88 -9.06
CA ASP A 218 0.03 -3.44 -8.84
C ASP A 218 0.68 -3.09 -7.48
N GLN A 219 -0.11 -2.73 -6.48
CA GLN A 219 0.41 -2.44 -5.15
C GLN A 219 0.69 -3.74 -4.39
N PRO A 220 1.87 -3.87 -3.72
CA PRO A 220 2.14 -5.01 -2.84
C PRO A 220 1.16 -4.99 -1.66
N VAL A 221 0.50 -6.12 -1.42
CA VAL A 221 -0.66 -6.20 -0.51
C VAL A 221 -0.33 -5.74 0.90
N ILE A 222 0.64 -6.36 1.57
CA ILE A 222 0.94 -6.07 2.98
C ILE A 222 1.48 -4.65 3.21
N PRO A 223 2.48 -4.15 2.44
CA PRO A 223 2.92 -2.76 2.58
C PRO A 223 1.81 -1.74 2.34
N PHE A 224 0.95 -1.97 1.34
CA PHE A 224 -0.15 -1.08 1.03
C PHE A 224 -1.21 -1.05 2.13
N LEU A 225 -1.63 -2.20 2.66
CA LEU A 225 -2.56 -2.26 3.79
C LEU A 225 -2.03 -1.53 5.03
N LYS A 226 -0.73 -1.72 5.34
CA LYS A 226 -0.08 -1.01 6.44
C LYS A 226 -0.10 0.51 6.24
N GLN A 227 0.17 0.96 5.02
CA GLN A 227 0.10 2.38 4.66
C GLN A 227 -1.33 2.93 4.83
N CYS A 228 -2.35 2.19 4.38
CA CYS A 228 -3.76 2.57 4.56
C CYS A 228 -4.15 2.69 6.04
N ILE A 229 -3.77 1.71 6.87
CA ILE A 229 -4.04 1.74 8.31
C ILE A 229 -3.44 2.99 8.95
N ASN A 230 -2.15 3.23 8.73
CA ASN A 230 -1.45 4.37 9.30
C ASN A 230 -2.03 5.71 8.81
N GLY A 231 -2.35 5.80 7.52
CA GLY A 231 -2.95 6.99 6.94
C GLY A 231 -4.34 7.29 7.49
N VAL A 232 -5.20 6.28 7.58
CA VAL A 232 -6.55 6.43 8.17
C VAL A 232 -6.46 6.79 9.64
N GLU A 233 -5.59 6.14 10.42
CA GLU A 233 -5.37 6.46 11.82
C GLU A 233 -4.98 7.93 12.02
N ASN A 234 -3.99 8.40 11.26
CA ASN A 234 -3.53 9.80 11.32
C ASN A 234 -4.68 10.79 11.02
N ILE A 235 -5.50 10.51 10.00
CA ILE A 235 -6.66 11.34 9.65
C ILE A 235 -7.68 11.36 10.79
N VAL A 236 -8.05 10.18 11.30
CA VAL A 236 -9.05 10.05 12.40
C VAL A 236 -8.55 10.75 13.67
N GLU A 237 -7.29 10.55 14.04
CA GLU A 237 -6.72 11.16 15.26
C GLU A 237 -6.65 12.68 15.17
N LYS A 238 -6.20 13.22 14.05
CA LYS A 238 -6.08 14.67 13.87
C LYS A 238 -7.45 15.34 13.82
N LEU A 239 -8.35 14.86 12.95
CA LEU A 239 -9.67 15.47 12.79
C LEU A 239 -10.56 15.32 14.02
N SER A 240 -10.36 14.29 14.85
CA SER A 240 -11.11 14.13 16.10
C SER A 240 -10.70 15.10 17.21
N LYS A 241 -9.58 15.81 17.07
CA LYS A 241 -9.07 16.80 18.04
C LYS A 241 -9.46 18.24 17.69
N LEU A 242 -9.93 18.47 16.47
CA LEU A 242 -10.38 19.77 15.97
C LEU A 242 -11.87 20.00 16.27
#